data_5e22159e1db73f9e1e27156d3c0f0bca
#
_entry.id   5e22159e1db73f9e1e27156d3c0f0bca
#
_cell.length_a   1.000
_cell.length_b   1.000
_cell.length_c   1.000
_cell.angle_alpha   90.00
_cell.angle_beta   90.00
_cell.angle_gamma   90.00
#
_symmetry.space_group_name_H-M   'P 1'
#
loop_
_entity.id
_entity.type
_entity.pdbx_description
1 polymer ?
#
loop_
_entity_poly.entity_id
_entity_poly.type
_entity_poly.pdbx_seq_one_letter_code
_entity_poly.pdbx_strand_id
1 'polypeptide(L)'
;VDNGYDISDYTSIMEEFGTMEDWDAFRDGAHKRGIAIIMDLVLNHSSDRHIWFQESRKSRNNPYSDYYIWRDPAPDGGAPNGWMSVFGGSAWEYVAERGQYYLHFFAKEQPDLNWDNPETKEKIFDIIRFWNDKGVDGYRIDAISYLDKGLDGRADPHAQFGTVACVNLEGTHRYIREMVAKTMTPDHLMSVGEVNINNDQDAINYSSAASEEFNMAIPFVPPIVEIRTWSPE
;
A
#
# COMPACT_ATOMS: atom_id res chain seq x y z
N VAL A 1 -8.06 7.97 -10.39
CA VAL A 1 -7.10 9.01 -10.07
C VAL A 1 -5.69 8.44 -10.02
N ASP A 2 -4.66 9.28 -9.96
CA ASP A 2 -3.26 8.86 -9.77
C ASP A 2 -2.82 7.74 -10.74
N ASN A 3 -3.17 7.87 -12.01
CA ASN A 3 -2.81 6.94 -13.11
C ASN A 3 -3.16 5.47 -12.87
N GLY A 4 -4.22 5.20 -12.09
CA GLY A 4 -4.69 3.84 -11.79
C GLY A 4 -4.22 3.28 -10.46
N TYR A 5 -3.48 4.04 -9.65
CA TYR A 5 -3.10 3.60 -8.29
C TYR A 5 -4.24 3.71 -7.27
N ASP A 6 -5.47 3.96 -7.69
CA ASP A 6 -6.70 3.84 -6.91
C ASP A 6 -7.47 2.58 -7.34
N ILE A 7 -7.17 1.46 -6.71
CA ILE A 7 -7.69 0.14 -7.11
C ILE A 7 -9.15 -0.01 -6.65
N SER A 8 -10.08 -0.10 -7.59
CA SER A 8 -11.51 -0.30 -7.32
C SER A 8 -11.92 -1.76 -7.22
N ASP A 9 -11.16 -2.66 -7.85
CA ASP A 9 -11.31 -4.12 -7.77
C ASP A 9 -9.94 -4.76 -8.01
N TYR A 10 -9.44 -5.51 -7.03
CA TYR A 10 -8.13 -6.14 -7.08
C TYR A 10 -8.08 -7.42 -7.93
N THR A 11 -9.23 -7.94 -8.37
CA THR A 11 -9.35 -9.25 -9.01
C THR A 11 -9.95 -9.18 -10.41
N SER A 12 -10.03 -7.97 -10.98
CA SER A 12 -10.51 -7.74 -12.34
C SER A 12 -9.48 -7.01 -13.18
N ILE A 13 -9.71 -7.00 -14.50
CA ILE A 13 -8.96 -6.21 -15.46
C ILE A 13 -9.77 -4.97 -15.80
N MET A 14 -9.11 -3.81 -15.87
CA MET A 14 -9.74 -2.56 -16.31
C MET A 14 -10.25 -2.72 -17.73
N GLU A 15 -11.49 -2.33 -17.99
CA GLU A 15 -12.20 -2.56 -19.25
C GLU A 15 -11.42 -2.05 -20.48
N GLU A 16 -10.71 -0.93 -20.31
CA GLU A 16 -9.88 -0.36 -21.38
C GLU A 16 -8.69 -1.23 -21.80
N PHE A 17 -8.26 -2.15 -20.91
CA PHE A 17 -7.15 -3.08 -21.16
C PHE A 17 -7.61 -4.48 -21.56
N GLY A 18 -8.92 -4.75 -21.50
CA GLY A 18 -9.49 -6.02 -21.91
C GLY A 18 -10.16 -6.81 -20.80
N THR A 19 -10.17 -8.11 -20.95
CA THR A 19 -10.86 -9.07 -20.07
C THR A 19 -9.85 -9.97 -19.34
N MET A 20 -10.35 -10.82 -18.46
CA MET A 20 -9.51 -11.84 -17.81
C MET A 20 -9.00 -12.89 -18.82
N GLU A 21 -9.77 -13.18 -19.86
CA GLU A 21 -9.35 -14.05 -20.97
C GLU A 21 -8.20 -13.41 -21.77
N ASP A 22 -8.23 -12.09 -21.98
CA ASP A 22 -7.12 -11.35 -22.61
C ASP A 22 -5.85 -11.40 -21.74
N TRP A 23 -6.00 -11.29 -20.40
CA TRP A 23 -4.91 -11.50 -19.46
C TRP A 23 -4.31 -12.89 -19.58
N ASP A 24 -5.13 -13.94 -19.58
CA ASP A 24 -4.68 -15.32 -19.70
C ASP A 24 -3.93 -15.54 -21.03
N ALA A 25 -4.43 -14.98 -22.13
CA ALA A 25 -3.76 -15.04 -23.44
C ALA A 25 -2.43 -14.27 -23.45
N PHE A 26 -2.37 -13.09 -22.81
CA PHE A 26 -1.16 -12.30 -22.65
C PHE A 26 -0.09 -13.07 -21.86
N ARG A 27 -0.46 -13.60 -20.67
CA ARG A 27 0.42 -14.41 -19.84
C ARG A 27 0.98 -15.60 -20.60
N ASP A 28 0.13 -16.38 -21.25
CA ASP A 28 0.55 -17.56 -22.02
C ASP A 28 1.48 -17.17 -23.17
N GLY A 29 1.20 -16.05 -23.83
CA GLY A 29 2.03 -15.50 -24.89
C GLY A 29 3.41 -15.06 -24.41
N ALA A 30 3.51 -14.45 -23.22
CA ALA A 30 4.75 -14.05 -22.58
C ALA A 30 5.58 -15.30 -22.18
N HIS A 31 4.97 -16.22 -21.46
CA HIS A 31 5.63 -17.44 -20.99
C HIS A 31 6.16 -18.31 -22.13
N LYS A 32 5.42 -18.47 -23.23
CA LYS A 32 5.89 -19.16 -24.45
C LYS A 32 7.15 -18.55 -25.05
N ARG A 33 7.44 -17.30 -24.75
CA ARG A 33 8.64 -16.56 -25.19
C ARG A 33 9.73 -16.48 -24.15
N GLY A 34 9.54 -17.11 -22.98
CA GLY A 34 10.46 -17.05 -21.84
C GLY A 34 10.47 -15.68 -21.14
N ILE A 35 9.37 -14.93 -21.26
CA ILE A 35 9.23 -13.61 -20.60
C ILE A 35 8.43 -13.80 -19.32
N ALA A 36 9.03 -13.45 -18.18
CA ALA A 36 8.37 -13.42 -16.90
C ALA A 36 7.52 -12.12 -16.74
N ILE A 37 6.43 -12.22 -16.00
CA ILE A 37 5.52 -11.11 -15.75
C ILE A 37 5.64 -10.69 -14.28
N ILE A 38 6.08 -9.45 -14.07
CA ILE A 38 6.06 -8.78 -12.76
C ILE A 38 4.87 -7.81 -12.76
N MET A 39 3.93 -8.01 -11.84
CA MET A 39 2.73 -7.22 -11.74
C MET A 39 2.87 -6.16 -10.64
N ASP A 40 2.30 -4.98 -10.88
CA ASP A 40 2.22 -3.93 -9.86
C ASP A 40 1.14 -4.27 -8.82
N LEU A 41 1.43 -4.06 -7.54
CA LEU A 41 0.57 -4.44 -6.42
C LEU A 41 0.48 -3.28 -5.42
N VAL A 42 -0.71 -2.70 -5.30
CA VAL A 42 -0.99 -1.53 -4.46
C VAL A 42 -1.67 -1.97 -3.18
N LEU A 43 -0.95 -1.97 -2.06
CA LEU A 43 -1.43 -2.54 -0.80
C LEU A 43 -1.50 -1.55 0.36
N ASN A 44 -0.98 -0.33 0.20
CA ASN A 44 -1.10 0.71 1.22
C ASN A 44 -2.53 1.24 1.33
N HIS A 45 -3.24 1.32 0.20
CA HIS A 45 -4.56 1.92 0.07
C HIS A 45 -5.37 1.21 -1.03
N SER A 46 -6.66 1.47 -1.09
CA SER A 46 -7.51 1.10 -2.22
C SER A 46 -8.13 2.36 -2.84
N SER A 47 -8.96 2.20 -3.88
CA SER A 47 -9.87 3.28 -4.31
C SER A 47 -10.96 3.51 -3.26
N ASP A 48 -11.44 4.74 -3.15
CA ASP A 48 -12.69 5.06 -2.45
C ASP A 48 -13.92 4.41 -3.10
N ARG A 49 -13.78 3.94 -4.37
CA ARG A 49 -14.80 3.18 -5.09
C ARG A 49 -14.78 1.68 -4.80
N HIS A 50 -13.74 1.17 -4.13
CA HIS A 50 -13.67 -0.22 -3.74
C HIS A 50 -14.83 -0.58 -2.82
N ILE A 51 -15.44 -1.76 -3.02
CA ILE A 51 -16.61 -2.19 -2.24
C ILE A 51 -16.36 -2.18 -0.73
N TRP A 52 -15.14 -2.52 -0.30
CA TRP A 52 -14.78 -2.48 1.12
C TRP A 52 -14.91 -1.07 1.71
N PHE A 53 -14.44 -0.03 0.98
CA PHE A 53 -14.55 1.34 1.46
C PHE A 53 -15.99 1.84 1.41
N GLN A 54 -16.71 1.52 0.33
CA GLN A 54 -18.12 1.90 0.19
C GLN A 54 -19.00 1.32 1.32
N GLU A 55 -18.70 0.12 1.79
CA GLU A 55 -19.38 -0.47 2.95
C GLU A 55 -18.85 0.10 4.28
N SER A 56 -17.53 0.22 4.43
CA SER A 56 -16.88 0.75 5.64
C SER A 56 -17.39 2.14 6.02
N ARG A 57 -17.56 3.03 5.03
CA ARG A 57 -17.97 4.42 5.25
C ARG A 57 -19.41 4.61 5.75
N LYS A 58 -20.29 3.61 5.55
CA LYS A 58 -21.72 3.71 5.90
C LYS A 58 -21.98 3.75 7.40
N SER A 59 -21.18 3.06 8.20
CA SER A 59 -21.38 3.01 9.65
C SER A 59 -20.14 2.50 10.39
N ARG A 60 -20.11 2.73 11.70
CA ARG A 60 -19.06 2.22 12.60
C ARG A 60 -19.21 0.73 12.92
N ASN A 61 -20.35 0.13 12.56
CA ASN A 61 -20.69 -1.24 12.94
C ASN A 61 -21.16 -2.02 11.71
N ASN A 62 -20.22 -2.46 10.89
CA ASN A 62 -20.41 -3.35 9.76
C ASN A 62 -19.17 -4.22 9.56
N PRO A 63 -19.22 -5.32 8.79
CA PRO A 63 -18.10 -6.22 8.59
C PRO A 63 -16.81 -5.55 8.04
N TYR A 64 -16.95 -4.48 7.30
CA TYR A 64 -15.82 -3.75 6.71
C TYR A 64 -15.38 -2.55 7.53
N SER A 65 -15.98 -2.31 8.70
CA SER A 65 -15.77 -1.10 9.51
C SER A 65 -14.29 -0.81 9.76
N ASP A 66 -13.51 -1.85 10.06
CA ASP A 66 -12.10 -1.73 10.47
C ASP A 66 -11.11 -2.09 9.34
N TYR A 67 -11.57 -2.17 8.08
CA TYR A 67 -10.68 -2.41 6.93
C TYR A 67 -9.84 -1.18 6.58
N TYR A 68 -10.29 0.01 7.01
CA TYR A 68 -9.61 1.28 6.80
C TYR A 68 -9.32 1.98 8.13
N ILE A 69 -8.46 2.97 8.10
CA ILE A 69 -8.10 3.75 9.27
C ILE A 69 -9.12 4.86 9.49
N TRP A 70 -9.92 4.74 10.53
CA TRP A 70 -10.91 5.73 10.95
C TRP A 70 -10.58 6.32 12.31
N ARG A 71 -10.80 7.62 12.51
CA ARG A 71 -10.67 8.30 13.79
C ARG A 71 -11.81 9.28 14.02
N ASP A 72 -12.17 9.45 15.30
CA ASP A 72 -13.11 10.47 15.69
C ASP A 72 -12.50 11.87 15.47
N PRO A 73 -13.34 12.90 15.24
CA PRO A 73 -12.89 14.29 15.25
C PRO A 73 -12.11 14.64 16.52
N ALA A 74 -11.15 15.54 16.39
CA ALA A 74 -10.50 16.17 17.53
C ALA A 74 -11.53 16.92 18.40
N PRO A 75 -11.21 17.30 19.65
CA PRO A 75 -12.16 17.97 20.54
C PRO A 75 -12.77 19.28 20.00
N ASP A 76 -12.09 19.94 19.08
CA ASP A 76 -12.57 21.12 18.34
C ASP A 76 -13.42 20.80 17.10
N GLY A 77 -13.63 19.53 16.81
CA GLY A 77 -14.33 19.03 15.63
C GLY A 77 -13.46 18.89 14.37
N GLY A 78 -12.20 19.28 14.43
CA GLY A 78 -11.23 19.18 13.33
C GLY A 78 -10.68 17.77 13.09
N ALA A 79 -9.70 17.69 12.17
CA ALA A 79 -9.00 16.45 11.87
C ALA A 79 -8.27 15.89 13.12
N PRO A 80 -8.07 14.57 13.21
CA PRO A 80 -7.44 13.92 14.36
C PRO A 80 -6.05 14.44 14.72
N ASN A 81 -5.28 14.84 13.72
CA ASN A 81 -3.98 15.49 13.86
C ASN A 81 -3.67 16.37 12.64
N GLY A 82 -2.50 17.01 12.63
CA GLY A 82 -2.08 17.93 11.57
C GLY A 82 -1.41 17.29 10.35
N TRP A 83 -1.47 15.98 10.17
CA TRP A 83 -0.80 15.33 9.04
C TRP A 83 -1.34 15.78 7.69
N MET A 84 -0.41 16.03 6.78
CA MET A 84 -0.70 16.36 5.39
C MET A 84 -0.55 15.14 4.48
N SER A 85 -1.36 15.11 3.43
CA SER A 85 -1.18 14.22 2.29
C SER A 85 0.05 14.62 1.47
N VAL A 86 0.70 13.65 0.82
CA VAL A 86 1.83 13.92 -0.09
C VAL A 86 1.40 14.74 -1.31
N PHE A 87 0.11 14.70 -1.67
CA PHE A 87 -0.46 15.51 -2.76
C PHE A 87 -1.01 16.86 -2.28
N GLY A 88 -0.79 17.19 -1.01
CA GLY A 88 -1.23 18.45 -0.39
C GLY A 88 -2.59 18.36 0.30
N GLY A 89 -2.84 19.28 1.19
CA GLY A 89 -4.02 19.28 2.04
C GLY A 89 -3.90 18.31 3.22
N SER A 90 -5.00 18.14 3.97
CA SER A 90 -5.06 17.22 5.10
C SER A 90 -4.92 15.76 4.63
N ALA A 91 -4.27 14.91 5.41
CA ALA A 91 -4.29 13.46 5.24
C ALA A 91 -5.57 12.82 5.81
N TRP A 92 -6.50 13.61 6.29
CA TRP A 92 -7.76 13.18 6.89
C TRP A 92 -8.96 13.80 6.18
N GLU A 93 -9.93 12.98 5.77
CA GLU A 93 -11.16 13.42 5.13
C GLU A 93 -12.36 13.00 5.97
N TYR A 94 -13.28 13.95 6.24
CA TYR A 94 -14.45 13.70 7.07
C TYR A 94 -15.61 13.07 6.28
N VAL A 95 -16.18 12.02 6.84
CA VAL A 95 -17.37 11.36 6.31
C VAL A 95 -18.54 11.59 7.26
N ALA A 96 -19.46 12.48 6.89
CA ALA A 96 -20.59 12.86 7.72
C ALA A 96 -21.53 11.69 8.04
N GLU A 97 -21.70 10.77 7.10
CA GLU A 97 -22.53 9.57 7.26
C GLU A 97 -22.03 8.67 8.41
N ARG A 98 -20.72 8.53 8.55
CA ARG A 98 -20.07 7.75 9.61
C ARG A 98 -19.74 8.59 10.85
N GLY A 99 -19.60 9.92 10.71
CA GLY A 99 -19.20 10.83 11.76
C GLY A 99 -17.74 10.66 12.19
N GLN A 100 -16.87 10.26 11.27
CA GLN A 100 -15.44 10.05 11.48
C GLN A 100 -14.63 10.56 10.29
N TYR A 101 -13.33 10.73 10.53
CA TYR A 101 -12.31 10.95 9.49
C TYR A 101 -11.67 9.62 9.08
N TYR A 102 -11.42 9.42 7.78
CA TYR A 102 -10.52 8.37 7.31
C TYR A 102 -9.16 8.96 6.94
N LEU A 103 -8.13 8.11 7.04
CA LEU A 103 -6.76 8.44 6.67
C LEU A 103 -6.52 8.18 5.18
N HIS A 104 -5.79 9.10 4.52
CA HIS A 104 -5.24 8.92 3.19
C HIS A 104 -3.87 9.61 3.09
N PHE A 105 -2.80 8.85 2.94
CA PHE A 105 -1.47 9.45 2.77
C PHE A 105 -1.26 10.03 1.37
N PHE A 106 -2.01 9.54 0.40
CA PHE A 106 -2.04 9.97 -0.99
C PHE A 106 -3.31 10.77 -1.28
N ALA A 107 -3.93 10.61 -2.44
CA ALA A 107 -5.16 11.31 -2.78
C ALA A 107 -6.32 10.90 -1.82
N LYS A 108 -7.29 11.79 -1.63
CA LYS A 108 -8.49 11.48 -0.83
C LYS A 108 -9.31 10.31 -1.41
N GLU A 109 -9.16 10.04 -2.69
CA GLU A 109 -9.73 8.89 -3.37
C GLU A 109 -8.96 7.58 -3.11
N GLN A 110 -7.87 7.64 -2.32
CA GLN A 110 -6.99 6.51 -1.97
C GLN A 110 -6.97 6.29 -0.45
N PRO A 111 -8.09 5.82 0.16
CA PRO A 111 -8.16 5.57 1.60
C PRO A 111 -7.18 4.47 2.03
N ASP A 112 -6.45 4.72 3.11
CA ASP A 112 -5.42 3.82 3.63
C ASP A 112 -6.02 2.60 4.31
N LEU A 113 -5.54 1.41 3.93
CA LEU A 113 -5.93 0.13 4.50
C LEU A 113 -5.38 -0.07 5.91
N ASN A 114 -6.15 -0.74 6.75
CA ASN A 114 -5.79 -1.07 8.12
C ASN A 114 -5.06 -2.41 8.22
N TRP A 115 -3.74 -2.38 8.18
CA TRP A 115 -2.89 -3.55 8.31
C TRP A 115 -2.82 -4.13 9.74
N ASP A 116 -3.27 -3.39 10.76
CA ASP A 116 -3.41 -3.93 12.12
C ASP A 116 -4.59 -4.90 12.23
N ASN A 117 -5.58 -4.80 11.33
CA ASN A 117 -6.72 -5.71 11.30
C ASN A 117 -6.33 -7.04 10.63
N PRO A 118 -6.39 -8.18 11.35
CA PRO A 118 -6.03 -9.49 10.78
C PRO A 118 -6.91 -9.91 9.60
N GLU A 119 -8.19 -9.53 9.61
CA GLU A 119 -9.11 -9.86 8.51
C GLU A 119 -8.75 -9.10 7.23
N THR A 120 -8.42 -7.81 7.35
CA THR A 120 -7.93 -6.99 6.22
C THR A 120 -6.66 -7.60 5.63
N LYS A 121 -5.69 -8.00 6.46
CA LYS A 121 -4.47 -8.65 6.01
C LYS A 121 -4.75 -9.95 5.26
N GLU A 122 -5.62 -10.81 5.79
CA GLU A 122 -5.93 -12.07 5.12
C GLU A 122 -6.62 -11.84 3.77
N LYS A 123 -7.50 -10.83 3.66
CA LYS A 123 -8.09 -10.44 2.37
C LYS A 123 -7.06 -9.94 1.36
N ILE A 124 -6.05 -9.21 1.82
CA ILE A 124 -4.92 -8.80 0.98
C ILE A 124 -4.13 -10.03 0.52
N PHE A 125 -3.87 -11.00 1.40
CA PHE A 125 -3.19 -12.24 1.04
C PHE A 125 -4.00 -13.08 0.05
N ASP A 126 -5.34 -13.10 0.16
CA ASP A 126 -6.22 -13.77 -0.81
C ASP A 126 -6.12 -13.13 -2.20
N ILE A 127 -5.97 -11.80 -2.30
CA ILE A 127 -5.73 -11.10 -3.57
C ILE A 127 -4.41 -11.56 -4.20
N ILE A 128 -3.34 -11.64 -3.42
CA ILE A 128 -2.03 -12.09 -3.92
C ILE A 128 -2.12 -13.53 -4.41
N ARG A 129 -2.73 -14.44 -3.63
CA ARG A 129 -2.95 -15.84 -4.04
C ARG A 129 -3.75 -15.95 -5.32
N PHE A 130 -4.80 -15.13 -5.49
CA PHE A 130 -5.58 -15.09 -6.73
C PHE A 130 -4.70 -14.83 -7.96
N TRP A 131 -3.78 -13.85 -7.88
CA TRP A 131 -2.87 -13.55 -8.99
C TRP A 131 -1.74 -14.57 -9.13
N ASN A 132 -1.30 -15.21 -8.04
CA ASN A 132 -0.40 -16.37 -8.11
C ASN A 132 -1.04 -17.49 -8.93
N ASP A 133 -2.30 -17.83 -8.64
CA ASP A 133 -3.08 -18.83 -9.38
C ASP A 133 -3.29 -18.41 -10.85
N LYS A 134 -3.30 -17.11 -11.13
CA LYS A 134 -3.33 -16.53 -12.48
C LYS A 134 -1.96 -16.55 -13.18
N GLY A 135 -0.91 -17.00 -12.51
CA GLY A 135 0.40 -17.28 -13.11
C GLY A 135 1.29 -16.04 -13.30
N VAL A 136 1.22 -15.06 -12.40
CA VAL A 136 2.26 -14.01 -12.33
C VAL A 136 3.56 -14.60 -11.80
N ASP A 137 4.70 -14.05 -12.24
CA ASP A 137 6.02 -14.51 -11.84
C ASP A 137 6.61 -13.68 -10.68
N GLY A 138 5.92 -12.61 -10.31
CA GLY A 138 6.33 -11.75 -9.20
C GLY A 138 5.56 -10.44 -9.13
N TYR A 139 5.98 -9.60 -8.18
CA TYR A 139 5.32 -8.33 -7.90
C TYR A 139 6.30 -7.19 -7.71
N ARG A 140 5.93 -6.01 -8.21
CA ARG A 140 6.42 -4.73 -7.71
C ARG A 140 5.37 -4.19 -6.75
N ILE A 141 5.77 -3.96 -5.49
CA ILE A 141 4.84 -3.53 -4.45
C ILE A 141 4.98 -2.02 -4.24
N ASP A 142 3.88 -1.32 -4.51
CA ASP A 142 3.78 0.13 -4.46
C ASP A 142 3.81 0.67 -3.03
N ALA A 143 4.57 1.77 -2.81
CA ALA A 143 4.54 2.60 -1.60
C ALA A 143 4.51 1.81 -0.27
N ILE A 144 5.29 0.73 -0.17
CA ILE A 144 5.13 -0.28 0.90
C ILE A 144 5.69 0.16 2.25
N SER A 145 6.42 1.27 2.34
CA SER A 145 7.08 1.71 3.58
C SER A 145 6.15 2.25 4.66
N TYR A 146 4.85 2.33 4.41
CA TYR A 146 3.89 3.05 5.25
C TYR A 146 2.75 2.18 5.80
N LEU A 147 2.87 0.87 5.79
CA LEU A 147 1.79 -0.05 6.20
C LEU A 147 1.42 0.10 7.68
N ASP A 148 2.40 0.21 8.55
CA ASP A 148 2.19 0.52 9.97
C ASP A 148 2.01 2.03 10.15
N LYS A 149 0.83 2.44 10.60
CA LYS A 149 0.51 3.87 10.78
C LYS A 149 0.95 4.42 12.15
N GLY A 150 1.43 3.57 13.05
CA GLY A 150 1.94 3.99 14.36
C GLY A 150 0.96 4.79 15.22
N LEU A 151 -0.35 4.64 14.98
CA LEU A 151 -1.41 5.43 15.62
C LEU A 151 -1.64 5.09 17.09
N ASP A 152 -0.90 4.15 17.63
CA ASP A 152 -0.81 3.78 19.05
C ASP A 152 0.22 4.63 19.82
N GLY A 153 0.70 5.71 19.22
CA GLY A 153 1.68 6.64 19.80
C GLY A 153 3.13 6.42 19.35
N ARG A 154 3.37 5.47 18.42
CA ARG A 154 4.71 5.26 17.85
C ARG A 154 5.06 6.27 16.74
N ALA A 155 4.05 6.75 16.01
CA ALA A 155 4.24 7.81 15.01
C ALA A 155 4.19 9.19 15.65
N ASP A 156 4.99 10.14 15.13
CA ASP A 156 4.95 11.54 15.58
C ASP A 156 3.67 12.23 15.07
N PRO A 157 2.71 12.58 15.96
CA PRO A 157 1.48 13.25 15.56
C PRO A 157 1.70 14.69 15.09
N HIS A 158 2.89 15.26 15.32
CA HIS A 158 3.27 16.63 14.93
C HIS A 158 4.10 16.68 13.64
N ALA A 159 4.44 15.52 13.06
CA ALA A 159 5.08 15.50 11.75
C ALA A 159 4.21 16.21 10.70
N GLN A 160 4.84 16.87 9.74
CA GLN A 160 4.11 17.55 8.68
C GLN A 160 3.35 16.57 7.78
N PHE A 161 3.98 15.46 7.42
CA PHE A 161 3.38 14.43 6.56
C PHE A 161 3.22 13.11 7.34
N GLY A 162 2.07 12.46 7.17
CA GLY A 162 1.84 11.14 7.75
C GLY A 162 2.85 10.10 7.26
N THR A 163 3.26 10.17 5.99
CA THR A 163 4.30 9.31 5.44
C THR A 163 5.65 9.48 6.14
N VAL A 164 6.01 10.70 6.55
CA VAL A 164 7.24 10.95 7.34
C VAL A 164 7.12 10.39 8.75
N ALA A 165 5.94 10.53 9.37
CA ALA A 165 5.69 10.00 10.72
C ALA A 165 5.73 8.46 10.79
N CYS A 166 5.34 7.79 9.71
CA CYS A 166 5.09 6.34 9.69
C CYS A 166 6.10 5.54 8.85
N VAL A 167 7.08 6.22 8.24
CA VAL A 167 8.05 5.56 7.36
C VAL A 167 8.88 4.52 8.11
N ASN A 168 9.02 3.33 7.53
CA ASN A 168 9.91 2.27 8.00
C ASN A 168 9.70 1.85 9.48
N LEU A 169 8.46 1.96 10.00
CA LEU A 169 8.17 1.46 11.34
C LEU A 169 8.31 -0.07 11.39
N GLU A 170 8.71 -0.61 12.55
CA GLU A 170 8.93 -2.06 12.73
C GLU A 170 7.69 -2.90 12.38
N GLY A 171 6.48 -2.38 12.60
CA GLY A 171 5.25 -3.04 12.18
C GLY A 171 5.17 -3.23 10.67
N THR A 172 5.66 -2.26 9.87
CA THR A 172 5.74 -2.39 8.41
C THR A 172 6.62 -3.57 8.00
N HIS A 173 7.82 -3.68 8.57
CA HIS A 173 8.73 -4.80 8.31
C HIS A 173 8.11 -6.15 8.71
N ARG A 174 7.42 -6.21 9.85
CA ARG A 174 6.71 -7.42 10.29
C ARG A 174 5.60 -7.81 9.30
N TYR A 175 4.81 -6.86 8.79
CA TYR A 175 3.76 -7.14 7.83
C TYR A 175 4.32 -7.62 6.49
N ILE A 176 5.42 -7.03 6.02
CA ILE A 176 6.11 -7.45 4.80
C ILE A 176 6.61 -8.90 4.93
N ARG A 177 7.31 -9.23 6.02
CA ARG A 177 7.78 -10.61 6.26
C ARG A 177 6.62 -11.61 6.28
N GLU A 178 5.52 -11.27 6.99
CA GLU A 178 4.33 -12.13 7.04
C GLU A 178 3.74 -12.34 5.64
N MET A 179 3.58 -11.26 4.87
CA MET A 179 3.05 -11.29 3.50
C MET A 179 3.91 -12.15 2.58
N VAL A 180 5.21 -11.87 2.53
CA VAL A 180 6.16 -12.60 1.67
C VAL A 180 6.19 -14.08 2.02
N ALA A 181 6.29 -14.42 3.30
CA ALA A 181 6.33 -15.80 3.77
C ALA A 181 5.05 -16.59 3.43
N LYS A 182 3.87 -15.94 3.47
CA LYS A 182 2.58 -16.60 3.23
C LYS A 182 2.15 -16.65 1.77
N THR A 183 2.66 -15.74 0.93
CA THR A 183 2.10 -15.56 -0.42
C THR A 183 3.11 -15.60 -1.56
N MET A 184 4.38 -15.29 -1.32
CA MET A 184 5.39 -15.22 -2.39
C MET A 184 6.42 -16.33 -2.29
N THR A 185 6.94 -16.59 -1.09
CA THR A 185 7.95 -17.64 -0.85
C THR A 185 7.49 -19.03 -1.26
N PRO A 186 6.24 -19.47 -0.98
CA PRO A 186 5.79 -20.82 -1.36
C PRO A 186 5.84 -21.08 -2.88
N ASP A 187 5.59 -20.04 -3.68
CA ASP A 187 5.54 -20.11 -5.14
C ASP A 187 6.83 -19.61 -5.81
N HIS A 188 7.87 -19.29 -5.02
CA HIS A 188 9.16 -18.78 -5.49
C HIS A 188 9.04 -17.51 -6.35
N LEU A 189 8.09 -16.63 -6.02
CA LEU A 189 7.83 -15.43 -6.79
C LEU A 189 8.86 -14.34 -6.50
N MET A 190 9.22 -13.60 -7.55
CA MET A 190 10.07 -12.41 -7.41
C MET A 190 9.30 -11.29 -6.71
N SER A 191 9.96 -10.57 -5.81
CA SER A 191 9.38 -9.43 -5.12
C SER A 191 10.30 -8.20 -5.17
N VAL A 192 9.71 -7.05 -5.54
CA VAL A 192 10.39 -5.75 -5.61
C VAL A 192 9.56 -4.74 -4.82
N GLY A 193 10.08 -4.26 -3.71
CA GLY A 193 9.41 -3.23 -2.91
C GLY A 193 9.80 -1.82 -3.36
N GLU A 194 8.82 -0.94 -3.59
CA GLU A 194 9.06 0.49 -3.68
C GLU A 194 9.08 1.06 -2.26
N VAL A 195 10.29 1.38 -1.78
CA VAL A 195 10.54 1.68 -0.37
C VAL A 195 11.27 3.00 -0.16
N ASN A 196 11.08 3.59 1.02
CA ASN A 196 11.88 4.73 1.43
C ASN A 196 13.21 4.25 1.99
N ILE A 197 14.29 4.66 1.34
CA ILE A 197 15.66 4.39 1.77
C ILE A 197 16.29 5.71 2.22
N ASN A 198 16.39 5.90 3.53
CA ASN A 198 17.01 7.09 4.12
C ASN A 198 18.49 6.87 4.44
N ASN A 199 18.92 5.60 4.52
CA ASN A 199 20.27 5.18 4.80
C ASN A 199 20.51 3.73 4.34
N ASP A 200 21.76 3.28 4.36
CA ASP A 200 22.14 1.92 3.92
C ASP A 200 21.44 0.82 4.73
N GLN A 201 21.15 1.07 6.01
CA GLN A 201 20.47 0.09 6.86
C GLN A 201 19.02 -0.15 6.40
N ASP A 202 18.33 0.89 5.93
CA ASP A 202 16.96 0.71 5.37
C ASP A 202 17.00 -0.23 4.15
N ALA A 203 17.98 -0.03 3.24
CA ALA A 203 18.11 -0.92 2.08
C ALA A 203 18.40 -2.37 2.49
N ILE A 204 19.26 -2.57 3.50
CA ILE A 204 19.59 -3.90 4.06
C ILE A 204 18.33 -4.53 4.68
N ASN A 205 17.54 -3.77 5.43
CA ASN A 205 16.34 -4.25 6.10
C ASN A 205 15.32 -4.76 5.08
N TYR A 206 15.16 -4.08 3.94
CA TYR A 206 14.17 -4.47 2.93
C TYR A 206 14.61 -5.58 1.99
N SER A 207 15.90 -5.73 1.68
CA SER A 207 16.33 -6.57 0.57
C SER A 207 17.52 -7.51 0.85
N SER A 208 17.99 -7.60 2.10
CA SER A 208 18.99 -8.61 2.44
C SER A 208 18.36 -10.00 2.56
N ALA A 209 19.12 -11.04 2.27
CA ALA A 209 18.67 -12.42 2.46
C ALA A 209 18.26 -12.73 3.93
N ALA A 210 18.83 -12.00 4.89
CA ALA A 210 18.54 -12.17 6.31
C ALA A 210 17.25 -11.45 6.75
N SER A 211 16.76 -10.49 5.97
CA SER A 211 15.52 -9.76 6.30
C SER A 211 14.26 -10.56 6.04
N GLU A 212 14.33 -11.53 5.13
CA GLU A 212 13.17 -12.33 4.69
C GLU A 212 12.02 -11.45 4.13
N GLU A 213 12.38 -10.29 3.57
CA GLU A 213 11.43 -9.36 2.97
C GLU A 213 11.48 -9.47 1.44
N PHE A 214 11.97 -8.48 0.73
CA PHE A 214 11.95 -8.48 -0.74
C PHE A 214 13.24 -9.01 -1.35
N ASN A 215 13.16 -9.51 -2.58
CA ASN A 215 14.35 -9.83 -3.37
C ASN A 215 15.09 -8.58 -3.83
N MET A 216 14.37 -7.46 -4.04
CA MET A 216 14.92 -6.18 -4.44
C MET A 216 14.15 -5.03 -3.77
N ALA A 217 14.83 -3.91 -3.61
CA ALA A 217 14.23 -2.64 -3.17
C ALA A 217 14.50 -1.56 -4.22
N ILE A 218 13.47 -0.82 -4.60
CA ILE A 218 13.54 0.38 -5.43
C ILE A 218 13.33 1.58 -4.51
N PRO A 219 14.29 2.52 -4.42
CA PRO A 219 14.14 3.68 -3.57
C PRO A 219 13.03 4.61 -4.10
N PHE A 220 12.04 4.85 -3.28
CA PHE A 220 11.11 5.96 -3.48
C PHE A 220 11.78 7.22 -2.93
N VAL A 221 12.20 8.10 -3.81
CA VAL A 221 12.78 9.39 -3.43
C VAL A 221 11.64 10.39 -3.38
N PRO A 222 11.22 10.89 -2.19
CA PRO A 222 10.30 12.01 -2.14
C PRO A 222 10.89 13.17 -2.95
N PRO A 223 10.06 13.99 -3.62
CA PRO A 223 10.53 15.12 -4.44
C PRO A 223 11.33 16.20 -3.68
N ILE A 224 11.60 16.01 -2.39
CA ILE A 224 12.30 16.94 -1.49
C ILE A 224 13.80 16.63 -1.33
N VAL A 225 14.32 15.57 -1.93
CA VAL A 225 15.79 15.45 -2.01
C VAL A 225 16.29 16.51 -2.98
N GLU A 226 16.78 17.61 -2.43
CA GLU A 226 17.47 18.63 -3.22
C GLU A 226 18.58 17.96 -4.05
N ILE A 227 18.43 17.90 -5.36
CA ILE A 227 19.44 17.49 -6.34
C ILE A 227 20.64 18.48 -6.32
N ARG A 228 20.92 19.14 -5.20
CA ARG A 228 21.96 20.17 -5.07
C ARG A 228 23.35 19.63 -4.75
N THR A 229 23.52 18.33 -4.56
CA THR A 229 24.81 17.77 -4.16
C THR A 229 25.43 16.79 -5.17
N TRP A 230 24.81 16.59 -6.33
CA TRP A 230 25.44 15.77 -7.36
C TRP A 230 26.35 16.66 -8.21
N SER A 231 27.64 16.63 -7.94
CA SER A 231 28.67 17.14 -8.86
C SER A 231 29.33 15.93 -9.55
N PRO A 232 29.31 15.84 -10.87
CA PRO A 232 30.10 14.83 -11.56
C PRO A 232 31.57 15.22 -11.38
N GLU A 233 32.37 14.37 -10.74
CA GLU A 233 33.85 14.39 -10.88
C GLU A 233 34.22 13.62 -12.14
#